data_0667e3f4f5dc7afa77640efededf2615
#
_entry.id   0667e3f4f5dc7afa77640efededf2615
#
_cell.length_a   1.000
_cell.length_b   1.000
_cell.length_c   1.000
_cell.angle_alpha   90.00
_cell.angle_beta   90.00
_cell.angle_gamma   90.00
#
_symmetry.space_group_name_H-M   'P 1'
#
loop_
_entity.id
_entity.type
_entity.pdbx_description
1 polymer ?
#
loop_
_entity_poly.entity_id
_entity_poly.type
_entity_poly.pdbx_seq_one_letter_code
_entity_poly.pdbx_strand_id
1 'polypeptide(L)' 'MTSAERYLTVAEAAAFLNTSERFVRRLVAERRVAFHHVGRHVRLAVSDLDAFVRAGRVEPIAARATGFYRAVS' A
#
# COMPACT_ATOMS: atom_id res chain seq x y z
N MET A 1 21.41 12.74 1.35
CA MET A 1 21.08 12.25 1.42
C MET A 1 20.36 11.65 1.26
N THR A 2 20.24 11.46 1.02
CA THR A 2 19.48 10.95 0.67
C THR A 2 18.76 10.20 1.22
N SER A 3 17.90 10.19 1.19
CA SER A 3 17.08 9.47 1.88
C SER A 3 17.18 8.12 1.59
N ALA A 4 17.10 7.38 2.51
CA ALA A 4 17.25 6.03 2.39
C ALA A 4 15.92 5.44 2.08
N GLU A 5 15.69 5.17 0.86
CA GLU A 5 14.50 4.48 0.48
C GLU A 5 14.58 3.08 1.03
N ARG A 6 13.53 2.62 1.66
CA ARG A 6 13.48 1.27 2.14
C ARG A 6 12.76 0.38 1.15
N TYR A 7 13.30 -0.80 0.93
CA TYR A 7 12.68 -1.78 0.05
C TYR A 7 12.26 -2.96 0.89
N LEU A 8 11.02 -3.35 0.75
CA LEU A 8 10.42 -4.38 1.58
C LEU A 8 10.19 -5.65 0.79
N THR A 9 10.22 -6.77 1.47
CA THR A 9 9.82 -8.04 0.88
C THR A 9 8.31 -8.03 0.76
N VAL A 10 7.77 -9.02 0.07
CA VAL A 10 6.33 -9.15 -0.04
C VAL A 10 5.71 -9.30 1.36
N ALA A 11 6.36 -10.08 2.22
CA ALA A 11 5.84 -10.27 3.58
C ALA A 11 5.86 -8.96 4.37
N GLU A 12 6.95 -8.21 4.25
CA GLU A 12 7.05 -6.94 4.96
C GLU A 12 6.07 -5.92 4.41
N ALA A 13 5.86 -5.94 3.09
CA ALA A 13 4.90 -5.03 2.48
C ALA A 13 3.50 -5.35 2.94
N ALA A 14 3.18 -6.64 3.08
CA ALA A 14 1.87 -7.04 3.57
C ALA A 14 1.66 -6.54 4.99
N ALA A 15 2.69 -6.63 5.82
CA ALA A 15 2.60 -6.13 7.18
C ALA A 15 2.43 -4.61 7.19
N PHE A 16 3.17 -3.94 6.32
CA PHE A 16 3.09 -2.48 6.21
C PHE A 16 1.67 -2.04 5.83
N LEU A 17 1.04 -2.76 4.91
CA LEU A 17 -0.30 -2.44 4.46
C LEU A 17 -1.38 -3.09 5.34
N ASN A 18 -0.95 -3.88 6.30
CA ASN A 18 -1.85 -4.60 7.19
C ASN A 18 -2.80 -5.51 6.40
N THR A 19 -2.23 -6.26 5.49
CA THR A 19 -3.01 -7.16 4.66
C THR A 19 -2.25 -8.47 4.51
N SER A 20 -2.68 -9.32 3.59
CA SER A 20 -2.04 -10.61 3.40
C SER A 20 -1.00 -10.58 2.30
N GLU A 21 -0.04 -11.51 2.37
CA GLU A 21 0.94 -11.63 1.31
C GLU A 21 0.27 -11.98 0.00
N ARG A 22 -0.79 -12.75 0.07
CA ARG A 22 -1.53 -13.13 -1.12
C ARG A 22 -2.05 -11.89 -1.84
N PHE A 23 -2.58 -10.96 -1.08
CA PHE A 23 -3.08 -9.73 -1.65
C PHE A 23 -1.95 -8.94 -2.31
N VAL A 24 -0.81 -8.83 -1.62
CA VAL A 24 0.33 -8.11 -2.17
C VAL A 24 0.83 -8.78 -3.46
N ARG A 25 0.90 -10.12 -3.46
CA ARG A 25 1.32 -10.82 -4.65
C ARG A 25 0.37 -10.56 -5.82
N ARG A 26 -0.90 -10.44 -5.53
CA ARG A 26 -1.88 -10.13 -6.55
C ARG A 26 -1.65 -8.72 -7.09
N LEU A 27 -1.38 -7.75 -6.21
CA LEU A 27 -1.12 -6.39 -6.65
C LEU A 27 0.07 -6.35 -7.60
N VAL A 28 1.11 -7.10 -7.27
CA VAL A 28 2.30 -7.17 -8.10
C VAL A 28 1.98 -7.84 -9.43
N ALA A 29 1.27 -8.95 -9.40
CA ALA A 29 0.96 -9.68 -10.61
C ALA A 29 0.08 -8.86 -11.55
N GLU A 30 -0.80 -8.06 -11.00
CA GLU A 30 -1.70 -7.23 -11.80
C GLU A 30 -1.11 -5.85 -12.07
N ARG A 31 0.09 -5.62 -11.60
CA ARG A 31 0.79 -4.36 -11.80
C ARG A 31 0.01 -3.16 -11.30
N ARG A 32 -0.63 -3.35 -10.16
CA ARG A 32 -1.41 -2.28 -9.55
C ARG A 32 -0.61 -1.48 -8.53
N VAL A 33 0.61 -1.89 -8.29
CA VAL A 33 1.51 -1.16 -7.41
C VAL A 33 2.90 -1.28 -8.02
N ALA A 34 3.69 -0.24 -7.90
CA ALA A 34 5.04 -0.27 -8.45
C ALA A 34 5.90 -1.22 -7.61
N PHE A 35 6.77 -1.94 -8.27
CA PHE A 35 7.67 -2.84 -7.56
C PHE A 35 8.97 -2.94 -8.33
N HIS A 36 9.97 -3.54 -7.70
CA HIS A 36 11.30 -3.65 -8.27
C HIS A 36 11.76 -5.10 -8.25
N HIS A 37 12.53 -5.47 -9.24
CA HIS A 37 13.19 -6.76 -9.21
C HIS A 37 14.61 -6.52 -8.73
N VAL A 38 15.02 -7.25 -7.71
CA VAL A 38 16.39 -7.23 -7.25
C VAL A 38 16.89 -8.63 -7.47
N GLY A 39 17.53 -8.85 -8.62
CA GLY A 39 17.82 -10.20 -9.04
C GLY A 39 16.51 -10.90 -9.35
N ARG A 40 16.27 -12.01 -8.68
CA ARG A 40 15.02 -12.73 -8.87
C ARG A 40 14.02 -12.43 -7.75
N HIS A 41 14.34 -11.46 -6.91
CA HIS A 41 13.47 -11.15 -5.80
C HIS A 41 12.63 -9.92 -6.09
N VAL A 42 11.39 -9.92 -5.63
CA VAL A 42 10.53 -8.76 -5.74
C VAL A 42 10.69 -7.93 -4.49
N ARG A 43 10.83 -6.63 -4.69
CA ARG A 43 10.92 -5.70 -3.56
C ARG A 43 10.01 -4.52 -3.82
N LEU A 44 9.42 -3.99 -2.76
CA LEU A 44 8.50 -2.87 -2.88
C LEU A 44 9.04 -1.71 -2.05
N ALA A 45 9.15 -0.55 -2.66
CA ALA A 45 9.65 0.62 -1.96
C ALA A 45 8.55 1.16 -1.06
N VAL A 46 8.93 1.61 0.11
CA VAL A 46 7.96 2.17 1.05
C VAL A 46 7.22 3.34 0.43
N SER A 47 7.92 4.17 -0.32
CA SER A 47 7.27 5.33 -0.95
C SER A 47 6.20 4.92 -1.94
N ASP A 48 6.42 3.80 -2.66
CA ASP A 48 5.43 3.31 -3.61
C ASP A 48 4.22 2.75 -2.88
N LEU A 49 4.45 2.09 -1.76
CA LEU A 49 3.34 1.56 -0.96
C LEU A 49 2.53 2.69 -0.37
N ASP A 50 3.21 3.74 0.08
CA ASP A 50 2.52 4.89 0.62
C ASP A 50 1.68 5.57 -0.45
N ALA A 51 2.22 5.68 -1.66
CA ALA A 51 1.47 6.27 -2.77
C ALA A 51 0.25 5.42 -3.10
N PHE A 52 0.39 4.10 -3.04
CA PHE A 52 -0.73 3.20 -3.30
C PHE A 52 -1.84 3.43 -2.26
N VAL A 53 -1.45 3.56 -1.00
CA VAL A 53 -2.41 3.79 0.07
C VAL A 53 -3.11 5.13 -0.12
N ARG A 54 -2.35 6.15 -0.45
CA ARG A 54 -2.93 7.48 -0.65
C ARG A 54 -3.88 7.52 -1.83
N ALA A 55 -3.58 6.78 -2.87
CA ALA A 55 -4.44 6.74 -4.05
C ALA A 55 -5.78 6.08 -3.74
N GLY A 56 -5.82 5.25 -2.70
CA GLY A 56 -7.05 4.60 -2.30
C GLY A 56 -7.83 5.35 -1.24
N ARG A 57 -7.42 6.59 -0.95
CA ARG A 57 -8.11 7.35 0.06
C ARG A 57 -9.53 7.67 -0.39
N VAL A 58 -10.47 7.47 0.51
CA VAL A 58 -11.85 7.81 0.26
C VAL A 58 -12.21 8.95 1.19
N GLU A 59 -12.63 10.06 0.62
CA GLU A 59 -12.95 11.21 1.43
C GLU A 59 -14.24 10.99 2.19
N PRO A 60 -14.33 11.52 3.40
CA PRO A 60 -15.57 11.36 4.14
C PRO A 60 -16.67 12.19 3.50
N ILE A 61 -17.87 11.78 3.73
CA ILE A 61 -19.02 12.54 3.31
C ILE A 61 -18.95 13.89 4.01
N ALA A 62 -19.56 14.90 3.43
CA ALA A 62 -19.51 16.23 3.98
C ALA A 62 -19.66 16.24 5.49
N ALA A 63 -19.01 17.19 6.11
CA ALA A 63 -19.00 17.28 7.56
C ALA A 63 -20.35 17.17 8.21
N ARG A 64 -21.37 17.77 7.67
CA ARG A 64 -22.66 17.71 8.32
C ARG A 64 -23.27 16.33 8.30
N ALA A 65 -22.73 15.45 7.47
CA ALA A 65 -23.21 14.10 7.41
C ALA A 65 -22.44 13.22 8.35
N THR A 66 -21.47 13.77 9.01
CA THR A 66 -20.62 13.00 9.88
C THR A 66 -21.38 12.24 10.93
N GLY A 67 -22.46 12.81 11.37
CA GLY A 67 -23.18 12.18 12.43
C GLY A 67 -23.59 10.76 12.16
N PHE A 68 -23.88 10.41 10.93
CA PHE A 68 -24.21 9.04 10.72
C PHE A 68 -23.25 8.32 9.86
N TYR A 69 -22.12 8.89 9.65
CA TYR A 69 -21.10 8.18 8.98
C TYR A 69 -20.57 7.14 9.95
N ARG A 70 -20.52 5.87 9.54
CA ARG A 70 -20.00 4.91 10.41
C ARG A 70 -18.77 4.43 9.88
N ALA A 71 -17.78 4.35 10.64
CA ALA A 71 -16.52 3.80 10.27
C ALA A 71 -16.74 2.33 10.03
N VAL A 72 -16.38 1.89 8.91
CA VAL A 72 -16.53 0.52 8.61
C VAL A 72 -15.19 -0.09 8.59
N SER A 73 -14.93 -1.08 9.28
CA SER A 73 -13.59 -1.60 9.27
C SER A 73 -13.51 -2.98 8.78
#